data_3abfacc001728cfb186bafd60445f75f
#
_entry.id   3abfacc001728cfb186bafd60445f75f
#
_cell.length_a   1.000
_cell.length_b   1.000
_cell.length_c   1.000
_cell.angle_alpha   90.00
_cell.angle_beta   90.00
_cell.angle_gamma   90.00
#
_symmetry.space_group_name_H-M   'P 1'
#
loop_
_entity.id
_entity.type
_entity.pdbx_description
1 polymer ?
#
loop_
_entity_poly.entity_id
_entity_poly.type
_entity_poly.pdbx_seq_one_letter_code
_entity_poly.pdbx_strand_id
1 'polypeptide(L)'
;MRDGLPRDRTVTVVGGGFGGLSAACYLADAGADVRLLERHDRLGGHAGVLERDGFRFDTGPSWYLMPDVFERFFGHFDREPTDYYELERLDPQYRVFWKDGDRVTMQPNRENAREVFESYEDGAGDALADYLDTAERNYDLAMDRVVYEGRERLRDYVDTDLLPLAPRARLFGSMDDYVSRYVDHPKLRQLLEYTLVFLGGAPHNTPALYSIMSHVDLNMNVFYPEGGIAGVVDSLGSLARELGVDIRTGTEVQHIAGEAGGFELTTEDGVVASDVVVSNANPAYTEQHLLDPAARDHDPDYWDDQTYAPSAFMLYLGVEGDVGPLAHHSLVLPTDWDDHFEQIFDRPAWPDDPAYYLSVASKTDETVAPDGHHAVVVLVPVAPGLDDGPEVREEYREFVLDDLAEQTGVDIRDRIVVEESACVSEFAERFGDPQGTALGLAHTLFQTGPLRPGHRAGLDGLYYTGAYTTPGIGMPMCLISGEHTARDIIEDSPFEATRDRSASTAD
;
A
#
# COMPACT_ATOMS: atom_id res chain seq x y z
N MET A 1 -19.32 5.47 -15.58
CA MET A 1 -18.92 4.15 -16.13
C MET A 1 -20.10 3.22 -16.43
N ARG A 2 -21.33 3.50 -16.04
CA ARG A 2 -22.49 2.55 -16.14
C ARG A 2 -22.98 2.17 -17.56
N ASP A 3 -22.36 2.64 -18.65
CA ASP A 3 -22.78 2.37 -20.04
C ASP A 3 -21.63 1.81 -20.92
N GLY A 4 -20.71 1.00 -20.34
CA GLY A 4 -19.39 0.89 -20.94
C GLY A 4 -19.01 -0.39 -21.68
N LEU A 5 -19.35 -1.58 -21.24
CA LEU A 5 -18.86 -2.82 -21.87
C LEU A 5 -20.01 -3.68 -22.41
N PRO A 6 -19.77 -4.42 -23.54
CA PRO A 6 -20.71 -5.47 -23.96
C PRO A 6 -20.84 -6.52 -22.85
N ARG A 7 -22.07 -6.89 -22.48
CA ARG A 7 -22.37 -7.84 -21.39
C ARG A 7 -21.88 -9.27 -21.63
N ASP A 8 -21.29 -9.53 -22.77
CA ASP A 8 -20.72 -10.82 -23.21
C ASP A 8 -19.18 -10.82 -23.18
N ARG A 9 -18.55 -9.70 -22.78
CA ARG A 9 -17.10 -9.61 -22.70
C ARG A 9 -16.60 -10.23 -21.41
N THR A 10 -15.72 -11.21 -21.53
CA THR A 10 -15.12 -11.89 -20.39
C THR A 10 -13.81 -11.20 -19.98
N VAL A 11 -13.68 -10.90 -18.68
CA VAL A 11 -12.46 -10.35 -18.10
C VAL A 11 -11.97 -11.25 -16.99
N THR A 12 -10.70 -11.65 -17.05
CA THR A 12 -10.07 -12.41 -15.99
C THR A 12 -9.07 -11.52 -15.23
N VAL A 13 -9.30 -11.35 -13.93
CA VAL A 13 -8.40 -10.67 -13.01
C VAL A 13 -7.50 -11.70 -12.33
N VAL A 14 -6.19 -11.54 -12.42
CA VAL A 14 -5.17 -12.39 -11.81
C VAL A 14 -4.64 -11.73 -10.54
N GLY A 15 -4.97 -12.28 -9.39
CA GLY A 15 -4.60 -11.78 -8.07
C GLY A 15 -5.68 -10.97 -7.37
N GLY A 16 -6.02 -11.39 -6.14
CA GLY A 16 -7.09 -10.85 -5.31
C GLY A 16 -6.64 -9.82 -4.26
N GLY A 17 -5.62 -9.01 -4.56
CA GLY A 17 -5.25 -7.86 -3.75
C GLY A 17 -6.18 -6.66 -3.96
N PHE A 18 -5.94 -5.54 -3.28
CA PHE A 18 -6.79 -4.33 -3.34
C PHE A 18 -7.03 -3.83 -4.77
N GLY A 19 -5.98 -3.76 -5.60
CA GLY A 19 -6.11 -3.32 -6.99
C GLY A 19 -6.96 -4.25 -7.84
N GLY A 20 -6.74 -5.57 -7.71
CA GLY A 20 -7.49 -6.59 -8.43
C GLY A 20 -8.97 -6.63 -8.04
N LEU A 21 -9.26 -6.57 -6.73
CA LEU A 21 -10.64 -6.48 -6.22
C LEU A 21 -11.33 -5.21 -6.69
N SER A 22 -10.64 -4.07 -6.65
CA SER A 22 -11.16 -2.80 -7.15
C SER A 22 -11.47 -2.86 -8.64
N ALA A 23 -10.52 -3.30 -9.47
CA ALA A 23 -10.72 -3.45 -10.91
C ALA A 23 -11.90 -4.39 -11.22
N ALA A 24 -11.98 -5.51 -10.49
CA ALA A 24 -13.08 -6.48 -10.66
C ALA A 24 -14.45 -5.85 -10.36
N CYS A 25 -14.57 -5.06 -9.28
CA CYS A 25 -15.80 -4.36 -8.92
C CYS A 25 -16.22 -3.36 -10.02
N TYR A 26 -15.30 -2.49 -10.45
CA TYR A 26 -15.61 -1.50 -11.49
C TYR A 26 -15.97 -2.12 -12.84
N LEU A 27 -15.29 -3.20 -13.24
CA LEU A 27 -15.57 -3.91 -14.49
C LEU A 27 -16.91 -4.66 -14.45
N ALA A 28 -17.25 -5.27 -13.32
CA ALA A 28 -18.54 -5.93 -13.13
C ALA A 28 -19.69 -4.90 -13.14
N ASP A 29 -19.55 -3.74 -12.46
CA ASP A 29 -20.53 -2.65 -12.52
C ASP A 29 -20.70 -2.09 -13.95
N ALA A 30 -19.62 -2.08 -14.74
CA ALA A 30 -19.64 -1.70 -16.16
C ALA A 30 -20.29 -2.77 -17.08
N GLY A 31 -20.62 -3.95 -16.54
CA GLY A 31 -21.38 -5.01 -17.23
C GLY A 31 -20.53 -6.15 -17.81
N ALA A 32 -19.24 -6.23 -17.53
CA ALA A 32 -18.41 -7.36 -17.94
C ALA A 32 -18.74 -8.64 -17.17
N ASP A 33 -18.49 -9.80 -17.78
CA ASP A 33 -18.44 -11.10 -17.08
C ASP A 33 -17.05 -11.26 -16.46
N VAL A 34 -16.93 -10.98 -15.15
CA VAL A 34 -15.65 -10.89 -14.46
C VAL A 34 -15.38 -12.14 -13.64
N ARG A 35 -14.20 -12.72 -13.84
CA ARG A 35 -13.63 -13.78 -13.01
C ARG A 35 -12.36 -13.27 -12.36
N LEU A 36 -12.20 -13.54 -11.05
CA LEU A 36 -10.98 -13.26 -10.30
C LEU A 36 -10.36 -14.58 -9.84
N LEU A 37 -9.08 -14.79 -10.20
CA LEU A 37 -8.28 -15.95 -9.82
C LEU A 37 -7.21 -15.54 -8.83
N GLU A 38 -7.23 -16.13 -7.63
CA GLU A 38 -6.28 -15.90 -6.57
C GLU A 38 -5.55 -17.21 -6.21
N ARG A 39 -4.21 -17.20 -6.19
CA ARG A 39 -3.42 -18.41 -5.93
C ARG A 39 -3.48 -18.89 -4.48
N HIS A 40 -3.67 -17.97 -3.54
CA HIS A 40 -3.80 -18.31 -2.12
C HIS A 40 -5.24 -18.69 -1.77
N ASP A 41 -5.43 -19.33 -0.62
CA ASP A 41 -6.76 -19.71 -0.12
C ASP A 41 -7.61 -18.51 0.31
N ARG A 42 -6.98 -17.34 0.49
CA ARG A 42 -7.62 -16.09 0.91
C ARG A 42 -7.27 -14.94 -0.03
N LEU A 43 -8.18 -13.97 -0.13
CA LEU A 43 -7.96 -12.69 -0.78
C LEU A 43 -7.05 -11.79 0.06
N GLY A 44 -6.58 -10.69 -0.53
CA GLY A 44 -5.88 -9.60 0.16
C GLY A 44 -4.45 -9.34 -0.33
N GLY A 45 -3.79 -10.33 -0.92
CA GLY A 45 -2.38 -10.19 -1.30
C GLY A 45 -1.51 -9.83 -0.08
N HIS A 46 -0.81 -8.68 -0.12
CA HIS A 46 -0.01 -8.19 1.01
C HIS A 46 -0.86 -7.85 2.24
N ALA A 47 -2.13 -7.50 2.09
CA ALA A 47 -3.07 -7.28 3.19
C ALA A 47 -3.68 -8.60 3.67
N GLY A 48 -2.82 -9.58 3.94
CA GLY A 48 -3.21 -10.89 4.45
C GLY A 48 -3.39 -10.91 5.97
N VAL A 49 -3.78 -12.07 6.49
CA VAL A 49 -3.95 -12.33 7.91
C VAL A 49 -3.27 -13.63 8.30
N LEU A 50 -2.63 -13.63 9.47
CA LEU A 50 -2.10 -14.82 10.15
C LEU A 50 -2.97 -15.11 11.36
N GLU A 51 -3.56 -16.30 11.41
CA GLU A 51 -4.33 -16.78 12.55
C GLU A 51 -3.61 -17.96 13.20
N ARG A 52 -3.28 -17.81 14.49
CA ARG A 52 -2.58 -18.85 15.25
C ARG A 52 -3.00 -18.86 16.71
N ASP A 53 -3.44 -20.01 17.20
CA ASP A 53 -3.77 -20.26 18.63
C ASP A 53 -4.67 -19.20 19.27
N GLY A 54 -5.66 -18.70 18.51
CA GLY A 54 -6.61 -17.66 18.94
C GLY A 54 -6.12 -16.23 18.75
N PHE A 55 -4.90 -16.04 18.24
CA PHE A 55 -4.41 -14.71 17.83
C PHE A 55 -4.67 -14.48 16.36
N ARG A 56 -4.88 -13.21 16.02
CA ARG A 56 -5.04 -12.73 14.65
C ARG A 56 -4.14 -11.54 14.42
N PHE A 57 -3.31 -11.60 13.37
CA PHE A 57 -2.36 -10.56 13.00
C PHE A 57 -2.58 -10.16 11.55
N ASP A 58 -2.69 -8.88 11.27
CA ASP A 58 -2.53 -8.37 9.90
C ASP A 58 -1.07 -8.55 9.47
N THR A 59 -0.83 -9.21 8.34
CA THR A 59 0.54 -9.56 7.90
C THR A 59 1.22 -8.49 7.05
N GLY A 60 0.53 -7.39 6.78
CA GLY A 60 1.02 -6.28 5.96
C GLY A 60 0.59 -4.93 6.52
N PRO A 61 -0.19 -4.13 5.75
CA PRO A 61 -0.61 -2.82 6.22
C PRO A 61 -1.45 -2.93 7.50
N SER A 62 -1.18 -2.02 8.45
CA SER A 62 -1.89 -1.96 9.73
C SER A 62 -2.52 -0.57 9.95
N TRP A 63 -2.14 0.43 9.14
CA TRP A 63 -2.64 1.79 9.23
C TRP A 63 -3.79 1.99 8.25
N TYR A 64 -4.97 2.31 8.76
CA TYR A 64 -6.08 2.73 7.93
C TYR A 64 -6.08 4.26 7.80
N LEU A 65 -5.65 4.73 6.67
CA LEU A 65 -5.50 6.15 6.32
C LEU A 65 -6.39 6.49 5.12
N MET A 66 -6.66 7.78 4.90
CA MET A 66 -7.43 8.30 3.75
C MET A 66 -8.83 7.66 3.65
N PRO A 67 -9.66 7.75 4.69
CA PRO A 67 -11.01 7.15 4.67
C PRO A 67 -11.89 7.67 3.52
N ASP A 68 -11.67 8.90 3.06
CA ASP A 68 -12.33 9.52 1.93
C ASP A 68 -12.20 8.74 0.61
N VAL A 69 -11.05 8.06 0.41
CA VAL A 69 -10.85 7.21 -0.78
C VAL A 69 -11.72 5.95 -0.71
N PHE A 70 -11.84 5.35 0.46
CA PHE A 70 -12.73 4.19 0.66
C PHE A 70 -14.20 4.59 0.54
N GLU A 71 -14.59 5.72 1.15
CA GLU A 71 -15.94 6.29 1.00
C GLU A 71 -16.28 6.54 -0.48
N ARG A 72 -15.34 7.11 -1.24
CA ARG A 72 -15.49 7.33 -2.68
C ARG A 72 -15.62 6.00 -3.45
N PHE A 73 -14.80 5.00 -3.11
CA PHE A 73 -14.86 3.68 -3.74
C PHE A 73 -16.22 3.01 -3.51
N PHE A 74 -16.66 2.84 -2.26
CA PHE A 74 -17.94 2.24 -1.94
C PHE A 74 -19.12 3.07 -2.48
N GLY A 75 -19.02 4.41 -2.40
CA GLY A 75 -20.03 5.34 -2.90
C GLY A 75 -20.29 5.22 -4.40
N HIS A 76 -19.30 4.79 -5.21
CA HIS A 76 -19.50 4.51 -6.63
C HIS A 76 -20.55 3.41 -6.85
N PHE A 77 -20.66 2.45 -5.96
CA PHE A 77 -21.57 1.31 -6.01
C PHE A 77 -22.88 1.53 -5.22
N ASP A 78 -23.18 2.78 -4.82
CA ASP A 78 -24.31 3.13 -3.95
C ASP A 78 -24.23 2.39 -2.58
N ARG A 79 -23.02 2.30 -2.00
CA ARG A 79 -22.71 1.70 -0.69
C ARG A 79 -21.88 2.67 0.15
N GLU A 80 -21.82 2.39 1.46
CA GLU A 80 -20.93 3.07 2.40
C GLU A 80 -19.99 2.03 3.06
N PRO A 81 -18.75 2.39 3.47
CA PRO A 81 -17.88 1.48 4.22
C PRO A 81 -18.57 0.87 5.44
N THR A 82 -19.43 1.64 6.12
CA THR A 82 -20.22 1.22 7.28
C THR A 82 -21.29 0.17 6.98
N ASP A 83 -21.59 -0.12 5.73
CA ASP A 83 -22.41 -1.27 5.35
C ASP A 83 -21.66 -2.60 5.54
N TYR A 84 -20.33 -2.55 5.67
CA TYR A 84 -19.45 -3.71 5.68
C TYR A 84 -18.56 -3.81 6.93
N TYR A 85 -18.05 -2.71 7.48
CA TYR A 85 -17.20 -2.69 8.67
C TYR A 85 -17.36 -1.39 9.45
N GLU A 86 -17.16 -1.47 10.76
CA GLU A 86 -17.07 -0.29 11.61
C GLU A 86 -15.66 0.26 11.60
N LEU A 87 -15.52 1.59 11.71
CA LEU A 87 -14.25 2.29 11.69
C LEU A 87 -14.06 3.09 12.97
N GLU A 88 -13.07 2.70 13.78
CA GLU A 88 -12.74 3.39 15.03
C GLU A 88 -11.59 4.37 14.81
N ARG A 89 -11.76 5.63 15.22
CA ARG A 89 -10.69 6.61 15.25
C ARG A 89 -9.82 6.38 16.47
N LEU A 90 -8.53 6.14 16.25
CA LEU A 90 -7.60 5.84 17.34
C LEU A 90 -7.33 7.05 18.25
N ASP A 91 -7.36 6.85 19.55
CA ASP A 91 -6.99 7.81 20.58
C ASP A 91 -6.23 7.09 21.73
N PRO A 92 -4.89 7.27 21.85
CA PRO A 92 -4.04 8.07 20.98
C PRO A 92 -3.88 7.46 19.57
N GLN A 93 -3.60 8.32 18.58
CA GLN A 93 -3.30 7.85 17.22
C GLN A 93 -2.08 6.94 17.23
N TYR A 94 -1.00 7.42 17.86
CA TYR A 94 0.23 6.65 18.05
C TYR A 94 1.09 7.24 19.16
N ARG A 95 2.10 6.48 19.55
CA ARG A 95 3.13 6.89 20.49
C ARG A 95 4.51 6.73 19.85
N VAL A 96 5.39 7.71 20.08
CA VAL A 96 6.78 7.66 19.63
C VAL A 96 7.70 7.57 20.84
N PHE A 97 8.65 6.65 20.77
CA PHE A 97 9.73 6.46 21.71
C PHE A 97 11.04 6.76 20.97
N TRP A 98 11.82 7.69 21.49
CA TRP A 98 13.18 7.93 20.98
C TRP A 98 14.19 7.18 21.83
N LYS A 99 15.24 6.66 21.20
CA LYS A 99 16.26 5.87 21.86
C LYS A 99 17.16 6.68 22.85
N ASP A 100 16.93 7.97 23.01
CA ASP A 100 17.48 8.79 24.09
C ASP A 100 16.60 8.82 25.35
N GLY A 101 15.52 8.05 25.37
CA GLY A 101 14.58 7.92 26.49
C GLY A 101 13.42 8.93 26.46
N ASP A 102 13.37 9.82 25.47
CA ASP A 102 12.24 10.73 25.28
C ASP A 102 11.05 10.04 24.62
N ARG A 103 9.85 10.57 24.82
CA ARG A 103 8.65 10.00 24.23
C ARG A 103 7.54 11.03 24.07
N VAL A 104 6.71 10.85 23.07
CA VAL A 104 5.55 11.67 22.80
C VAL A 104 4.32 10.81 22.49
N THR A 105 3.14 11.33 22.81
CA THR A 105 1.86 10.73 22.45
C THR A 105 1.11 11.67 21.54
N MET A 106 0.80 11.21 20.34
CA MET A 106 0.05 11.97 19.35
C MET A 106 -1.43 11.62 19.47
N GLN A 107 -2.23 12.63 19.78
CA GLN A 107 -3.69 12.50 19.88
C GLN A 107 -4.37 12.90 18.58
N PRO A 108 -5.59 12.43 18.31
CA PRO A 108 -6.30 12.69 17.05
C PRO A 108 -6.88 14.12 17.00
N ASN A 109 -6.04 15.10 17.25
CA ASN A 109 -6.43 16.51 17.14
C ASN A 109 -5.21 17.40 16.86
N ARG A 110 -5.39 18.38 16.00
CA ARG A 110 -4.38 19.32 15.54
C ARG A 110 -3.80 20.19 16.68
N GLU A 111 -4.58 20.49 17.71
CA GLU A 111 -4.12 21.29 18.83
C GLU A 111 -3.06 20.55 19.65
N ASN A 112 -3.26 19.27 19.92
CA ASN A 112 -2.23 18.44 20.57
C ASN A 112 -0.94 18.40 19.76
N ALA A 113 -1.03 18.22 18.44
CA ALA A 113 0.16 18.25 17.58
C ALA A 113 0.91 19.61 17.68
N ARG A 114 0.18 20.74 17.70
CA ARG A 114 0.78 22.07 17.91
C ARG A 114 1.44 22.21 19.27
N GLU A 115 0.80 21.75 20.34
CA GLU A 115 1.36 21.77 21.70
C GLU A 115 2.64 20.92 21.79
N VAL A 116 2.63 19.73 21.16
CA VAL A 116 3.81 18.87 21.09
C VAL A 116 4.95 19.60 20.37
N PHE A 117 4.71 20.17 19.20
CA PHE A 117 5.74 20.88 18.43
C PHE A 117 6.29 22.08 19.19
N GLU A 118 5.42 22.90 19.79
CA GLU A 118 5.82 24.06 20.60
C GLU A 118 6.66 23.66 21.83
N SER A 119 6.46 22.46 22.37
CA SER A 119 7.23 21.96 23.52
C SER A 119 8.68 21.64 23.21
N TYR A 120 9.02 21.37 21.95
CA TYR A 120 10.38 21.07 21.49
C TYR A 120 11.11 22.31 20.92
N GLU A 121 10.36 23.24 20.32
CA GLU A 121 10.95 24.41 19.65
C GLU A 121 9.97 25.59 19.68
N ASP A 122 10.42 26.72 20.19
CA ASP A 122 9.61 27.94 20.30
C ASP A 122 9.12 28.39 18.91
N GLY A 123 7.80 28.50 18.72
CA GLY A 123 7.16 28.90 17.48
C GLY A 123 6.90 27.74 16.50
N ALA A 124 7.34 26.53 16.82
CA ALA A 124 7.11 25.37 15.96
C ALA A 124 5.61 24.96 15.87
N GLY A 125 4.81 25.28 16.89
CA GLY A 125 3.37 25.07 16.84
C GLY A 125 2.66 25.88 15.75
N ASP A 126 3.05 27.14 15.56
CA ASP A 126 2.53 28.00 14.49
C ASP A 126 3.11 27.61 13.13
N ALA A 127 4.40 27.24 13.07
CA ALA A 127 5.03 26.73 11.86
C ALA A 127 4.36 25.42 11.36
N LEU A 128 4.02 24.50 12.28
CA LEU A 128 3.25 23.31 11.97
C LEU A 128 1.87 23.66 11.38
N ALA A 129 1.18 24.66 11.94
CA ALA A 129 -0.11 25.05 11.42
C ALA A 129 -0.03 25.53 9.96
N ASP A 130 0.93 26.37 9.63
CA ASP A 130 1.18 26.84 8.25
C ASP A 130 1.59 25.69 7.31
N TYR A 131 2.40 24.76 7.81
CA TYR A 131 2.80 23.54 7.09
C TYR A 131 1.58 22.67 6.75
N LEU A 132 0.74 22.36 7.74
CA LEU A 132 -0.45 21.52 7.56
C LEU A 132 -1.51 22.17 6.67
N ASP A 133 -1.71 23.50 6.76
CA ASP A 133 -2.61 24.24 5.85
C ASP A 133 -2.11 24.18 4.40
N THR A 134 -0.79 24.10 4.21
CA THR A 134 -0.22 23.93 2.87
C THR A 134 -0.32 22.49 2.39
N ALA A 135 -0.09 21.52 3.29
CA ALA A 135 -0.22 20.09 2.98
C ALA A 135 -1.66 19.72 2.60
N GLU A 136 -2.67 20.26 3.31
CA GLU A 136 -4.10 20.08 2.99
C GLU A 136 -4.44 20.58 1.58
N ARG A 137 -4.09 21.83 1.27
CA ARG A 137 -4.30 22.38 -0.08
C ARG A 137 -3.60 21.59 -1.19
N ASN A 138 -2.40 21.09 -0.89
CA ASN A 138 -1.66 20.27 -1.84
C ASN A 138 -2.29 18.88 -2.00
N TYR A 139 -2.83 18.31 -0.93
CA TYR A 139 -3.58 17.05 -0.95
C TYR A 139 -4.80 17.17 -1.85
N ASP A 140 -5.68 18.14 -1.59
CA ASP A 140 -6.88 18.38 -2.39
C ASP A 140 -6.53 18.52 -3.88
N LEU A 141 -5.50 19.32 -4.17
CA LEU A 141 -5.06 19.55 -5.53
C LEU A 141 -4.50 18.28 -6.19
N ALA A 142 -3.64 17.53 -5.45
CA ALA A 142 -3.04 16.30 -5.97
C ALA A 142 -4.11 15.23 -6.22
N MET A 143 -5.05 15.05 -5.29
CA MET A 143 -6.13 14.09 -5.44
C MET A 143 -7.04 14.44 -6.62
N ASP A 144 -7.53 15.69 -6.70
CA ASP A 144 -8.49 16.11 -7.72
C ASP A 144 -7.89 16.17 -9.13
N ARG A 145 -6.63 16.64 -9.26
CA ARG A 145 -6.05 16.99 -10.57
C ARG A 145 -5.03 16.00 -11.11
N VAL A 146 -4.54 15.12 -10.28
CA VAL A 146 -3.51 14.16 -10.68
C VAL A 146 -3.96 12.73 -10.41
N VAL A 147 -4.26 12.43 -9.14
CA VAL A 147 -4.51 11.06 -8.70
C VAL A 147 -5.81 10.50 -9.29
N TYR A 148 -6.94 11.18 -9.13
CA TYR A 148 -8.23 10.69 -9.66
C TYR A 148 -8.37 10.83 -11.18
N GLU A 149 -7.62 11.74 -11.81
CA GLU A 149 -7.66 11.90 -13.26
C GLU A 149 -6.88 10.82 -14.02
N GLY A 150 -5.98 10.08 -13.34
CA GLY A 150 -5.22 9.00 -13.96
C GLY A 150 -4.23 9.50 -15.02
N ARG A 151 -3.39 10.47 -14.68
CA ARG A 151 -2.38 11.02 -15.58
C ARG A 151 -1.19 10.10 -15.68
N GLU A 152 -1.07 9.36 -16.77
CA GLU A 152 0.00 8.39 -16.99
C GLU A 152 1.13 8.92 -17.88
N ARG A 153 0.84 9.88 -18.77
CA ARG A 153 1.80 10.31 -19.79
C ARG A 153 2.36 11.69 -19.47
N LEU A 154 3.64 11.91 -19.77
CA LEU A 154 4.27 13.23 -19.60
C LEU A 154 3.46 14.39 -20.21
N ARG A 155 2.77 14.17 -21.33
CA ARG A 155 1.91 15.18 -21.96
C ARG A 155 0.72 15.59 -21.09
N ASP A 156 0.25 14.70 -20.23
CA ASP A 156 -0.92 14.92 -19.37
C ASP A 156 -0.58 15.88 -18.21
N TYR A 157 0.74 16.03 -17.93
CA TYR A 157 1.28 16.99 -16.94
C TYR A 157 1.64 18.36 -17.54
N VAL A 158 1.61 18.51 -18.86
CA VAL A 158 1.87 19.80 -19.56
C VAL A 158 0.57 20.63 -19.67
N ASP A 159 -0.42 20.31 -18.86
CA ASP A 159 -1.68 21.06 -18.79
C ASP A 159 -1.39 22.47 -18.25
N THR A 160 -1.94 23.49 -18.96
CA THR A 160 -1.79 24.90 -18.60
C THR A 160 -2.34 25.22 -17.22
N ASP A 161 -3.23 24.38 -16.68
CA ASP A 161 -3.83 24.53 -15.36
C ASP A 161 -2.93 24.03 -14.23
N LEU A 162 -1.98 23.13 -14.50
CA LEU A 162 -0.99 22.63 -13.53
C LEU A 162 0.26 23.52 -13.46
N LEU A 163 0.67 24.13 -14.56
CA LEU A 163 1.89 24.96 -14.64
C LEU A 163 1.93 26.13 -13.62
N PRO A 164 0.82 26.83 -13.30
CA PRO A 164 0.82 27.87 -12.28
C PRO A 164 0.88 27.34 -10.85
N LEU A 165 0.67 26.05 -10.65
CA LEU A 165 0.60 25.40 -9.33
C LEU A 165 1.96 24.90 -8.87
N ALA A 166 2.84 24.49 -9.81
CA ALA A 166 4.16 23.97 -9.51
C ALA A 166 5.04 24.88 -8.61
N PRO A 167 5.09 26.23 -8.82
CA PRO A 167 5.82 27.12 -7.92
C PRO A 167 5.14 27.33 -6.56
N ARG A 168 3.80 27.22 -6.50
CA ARG A 168 3.00 27.40 -5.28
C ARG A 168 3.02 26.16 -4.40
N ALA A 169 3.01 24.99 -4.99
CA ALA A 169 3.07 23.73 -4.30
C ALA A 169 4.48 23.39 -3.79
N ARG A 170 5.51 24.17 -4.19
CA ARG A 170 6.93 23.94 -3.80
C ARG A 170 7.37 22.48 -4.02
N LEU A 171 6.90 21.87 -5.11
CA LEU A 171 7.03 20.44 -5.42
C LEU A 171 8.46 19.99 -5.76
N PHE A 172 9.39 20.93 -5.93
CA PHE A 172 10.78 20.67 -6.29
C PHE A 172 11.67 20.66 -5.05
N GLY A 173 12.49 19.63 -4.93
CA GLY A 173 13.39 19.40 -3.82
C GLY A 173 13.01 18.14 -3.00
N SER A 174 13.88 17.80 -2.07
CA SER A 174 13.64 16.70 -1.16
C SER A 174 12.66 17.08 -0.04
N MET A 175 12.10 16.06 0.61
CA MET A 175 11.25 16.25 1.78
C MET A 175 12.03 16.90 2.93
N ASP A 176 13.28 16.46 3.18
CA ASP A 176 14.17 17.01 4.18
C ASP A 176 14.43 18.52 3.98
N ASP A 177 14.77 18.95 2.74
CA ASP A 177 14.91 20.37 2.40
C ASP A 177 13.61 21.17 2.59
N TYR A 178 12.46 20.52 2.47
CA TYR A 178 11.18 21.17 2.64
C TYR A 178 10.80 21.34 4.10
N VAL A 179 10.93 20.29 4.91
CA VAL A 179 10.60 20.27 6.35
C VAL A 179 11.53 21.22 7.13
N SER A 180 12.83 21.25 6.75
CA SER A 180 13.81 22.15 7.38
C SER A 180 13.52 23.65 7.29
N ARG A 181 12.52 24.06 6.49
CA ARG A 181 12.05 25.46 6.40
C ARG A 181 11.06 25.84 7.49
N TYR A 182 10.50 24.83 8.15
CA TYR A 182 9.45 25.00 9.16
C TYR A 182 9.95 24.70 10.57
N VAL A 183 10.80 23.68 10.72
CA VAL A 183 11.34 23.26 12.02
C VAL A 183 12.81 22.87 11.92
N ASP A 184 13.59 23.23 12.95
CA ASP A 184 15.01 22.91 13.06
C ASP A 184 15.27 21.70 13.96
N HIS A 185 14.38 21.45 14.93
CA HIS A 185 14.55 20.39 15.91
C HIS A 185 14.45 19.00 15.27
N PRO A 186 15.47 18.10 15.42
CA PRO A 186 15.53 16.83 14.68
C PRO A 186 14.32 15.92 14.94
N LYS A 187 13.82 15.84 16.18
CA LYS A 187 12.64 15.03 16.50
C LYS A 187 11.37 15.54 15.82
N LEU A 188 11.22 16.85 15.65
CA LEU A 188 10.08 17.42 14.92
C LEU A 188 10.15 17.11 13.43
N ARG A 189 11.37 17.12 12.86
CA ARG A 189 11.59 16.70 11.48
C ARG A 189 11.20 15.23 11.31
N GLN A 190 11.64 14.35 12.21
CA GLN A 190 11.26 12.94 12.20
C GLN A 190 9.73 12.73 12.26
N LEU A 191 9.00 13.51 13.08
CA LEU A 191 7.53 13.45 13.14
C LEU A 191 6.83 13.85 11.84
N LEU A 192 7.47 14.67 10.98
CA LEU A 192 6.93 15.05 9.67
C LEU A 192 7.40 14.13 8.53
N GLU A 193 8.39 13.30 8.78
CA GLU A 193 9.08 12.51 7.75
C GLU A 193 8.90 10.99 7.92
N TYR A 194 8.52 10.49 9.10
CA TYR A 194 8.44 9.04 9.34
C TYR A 194 7.49 8.32 8.39
N THR A 195 6.44 9.00 7.92
CA THR A 195 5.46 8.44 6.97
C THR A 195 6.07 8.11 5.60
N LEU A 196 7.25 8.65 5.28
CA LEU A 196 7.95 8.37 4.02
C LEU A 196 8.38 6.89 3.90
N VAL A 197 8.59 6.21 5.03
CA VAL A 197 8.87 4.78 5.07
C VAL A 197 7.72 3.98 4.43
N PHE A 198 6.47 4.43 4.59
CA PHE A 198 5.29 3.81 3.98
C PHE A 198 5.24 3.97 2.46
N LEU A 199 5.98 4.94 1.92
CA LEU A 199 6.12 5.20 0.49
C LEU A 199 7.39 4.56 -0.09
N GLY A 200 8.17 3.92 0.77
CA GLY A 200 9.44 3.34 0.37
C GLY A 200 10.50 4.38 -0.03
N GLY A 201 10.53 5.53 0.65
CA GLY A 201 11.49 6.60 0.38
C GLY A 201 12.22 7.08 1.62
N ALA A 202 13.39 7.70 1.43
CA ALA A 202 14.14 8.40 2.46
C ALA A 202 13.88 9.93 2.37
N PRO A 203 14.02 10.70 3.46
CA PRO A 203 13.79 12.15 3.45
C PRO A 203 14.58 12.91 2.39
N HIS A 204 15.82 12.49 2.12
CA HIS A 204 16.74 13.15 1.18
C HIS A 204 16.43 12.86 -0.30
N ASN A 205 15.75 11.75 -0.63
CA ASN A 205 15.48 11.34 -2.02
C ASN A 205 13.99 11.35 -2.42
N THR A 206 13.10 11.55 -1.45
CA THR A 206 11.65 11.62 -1.69
C THR A 206 11.22 13.04 -2.04
N PRO A 207 10.37 13.24 -3.07
CA PRO A 207 9.88 14.56 -3.44
C PRO A 207 9.12 15.28 -2.31
N ALA A 208 9.31 16.59 -2.17
CA ALA A 208 8.61 17.44 -1.22
C ALA A 208 7.07 17.40 -1.36
N LEU A 209 6.56 16.96 -2.51
CA LEU A 209 5.12 16.71 -2.72
C LEU A 209 4.54 15.78 -1.65
N TYR A 210 5.32 14.81 -1.17
CA TYR A 210 4.85 13.86 -0.16
C TYR A 210 4.67 14.44 1.23
N SER A 211 4.89 15.77 1.42
CA SER A 211 4.39 16.51 2.59
C SER A 211 2.87 16.39 2.78
N ILE A 212 2.12 16.02 1.73
CA ILE A 212 0.70 15.65 1.83
C ILE A 212 0.43 14.52 2.82
N MET A 213 1.41 13.64 3.06
CA MET A 213 1.28 12.56 4.04
C MET A 213 1.14 13.08 5.48
N SER A 214 1.73 14.24 5.79
CA SER A 214 1.51 14.87 7.10
C SER A 214 0.08 15.40 7.27
N HIS A 215 -0.59 15.81 6.18
CA HIS A 215 -2.04 16.10 6.21
C HIS A 215 -2.84 14.83 6.47
N VAL A 216 -2.52 13.74 5.79
CA VAL A 216 -3.19 12.44 5.97
C VAL A 216 -3.05 11.97 7.42
N ASP A 217 -1.85 12.06 7.99
CA ASP A 217 -1.56 11.66 9.36
C ASP A 217 -2.21 12.59 10.40
N LEU A 218 -1.86 13.89 10.38
CA LEU A 218 -2.15 14.81 11.49
C LEU A 218 -3.50 15.53 11.35
N ASN A 219 -4.07 15.66 10.14
CA ASN A 219 -5.37 16.29 9.93
C ASN A 219 -6.50 15.27 9.73
N MET A 220 -6.27 14.22 8.91
CA MET A 220 -7.31 13.21 8.63
C MET A 220 -7.39 12.15 9.72
N ASN A 221 -6.36 12.01 10.54
CA ASN A 221 -6.23 11.05 11.64
C ASN A 221 -6.03 9.59 11.17
N VAL A 222 -5.76 8.74 12.16
CA VAL A 222 -5.53 7.30 11.97
C VAL A 222 -6.73 6.53 12.51
N PHE A 223 -7.16 5.53 11.75
CA PHE A 223 -8.30 4.70 12.08
C PHE A 223 -7.91 3.23 12.15
N TYR A 224 -8.78 2.46 12.76
CA TYR A 224 -8.73 1.00 12.79
C TYR A 224 -10.09 0.43 12.35
N PRO A 225 -10.15 -0.41 11.33
CA PRO A 225 -11.37 -1.12 10.96
C PRO A 225 -11.57 -2.33 11.87
N GLU A 226 -12.77 -2.57 12.35
CA GLU A 226 -13.09 -3.75 13.16
C GLU A 226 -12.68 -5.04 12.42
N GLY A 227 -11.95 -5.92 13.09
CA GLY A 227 -11.38 -7.12 12.50
C GLY A 227 -10.11 -6.91 11.69
N GLY A 228 -9.48 -5.73 11.76
CA GLY A 228 -8.23 -5.39 11.08
C GLY A 228 -8.38 -5.11 9.58
N ILE A 229 -7.27 -4.93 8.92
CA ILE A 229 -7.24 -4.68 7.47
C ILE A 229 -7.79 -5.88 6.69
N ALA A 230 -7.63 -7.10 7.19
CA ALA A 230 -8.24 -8.28 6.60
C ALA A 230 -9.78 -8.18 6.53
N GLY A 231 -10.44 -7.50 7.50
CA GLY A 231 -11.88 -7.21 7.45
C GLY A 231 -12.27 -6.30 6.27
N VAL A 232 -11.41 -5.34 5.93
CA VAL A 232 -11.60 -4.50 4.74
C VAL A 232 -11.48 -5.32 3.46
N VAL A 233 -10.52 -6.25 3.39
CA VAL A 233 -10.38 -7.18 2.25
C VAL A 233 -11.62 -8.05 2.08
N ASP A 234 -12.13 -8.62 3.16
CA ASP A 234 -13.35 -9.44 3.16
C ASP A 234 -14.56 -8.63 2.66
N SER A 235 -14.61 -7.35 3.02
CA SER A 235 -15.64 -6.40 2.58
C SER A 235 -15.58 -6.12 1.08
N LEU A 236 -14.38 -5.88 0.54
CA LEU A 236 -14.17 -5.74 -0.90
C LEU A 236 -14.55 -7.01 -1.65
N GLY A 237 -14.16 -8.18 -1.13
CA GLY A 237 -14.54 -9.48 -1.68
C GLY A 237 -16.06 -9.73 -1.65
N SER A 238 -16.74 -9.25 -0.60
CA SER A 238 -18.20 -9.33 -0.47
C SER A 238 -18.89 -8.44 -1.51
N LEU A 239 -18.46 -7.18 -1.63
CA LEU A 239 -18.96 -6.28 -2.66
C LEU A 239 -18.73 -6.83 -4.08
N ALA A 240 -17.55 -7.39 -4.37
CA ALA A 240 -17.26 -7.99 -5.67
C ALA A 240 -18.24 -9.14 -5.99
N ARG A 241 -18.54 -10.02 -5.01
CA ARG A 241 -19.53 -11.09 -5.18
C ARG A 241 -20.96 -10.56 -5.37
N GLU A 242 -21.35 -9.51 -4.64
CA GLU A 242 -22.65 -8.83 -4.83
C GLU A 242 -22.80 -8.28 -6.25
N LEU A 243 -21.71 -7.77 -6.84
CA LEU A 243 -21.66 -7.29 -8.22
C LEU A 243 -21.60 -8.41 -9.26
N GLY A 244 -21.48 -9.67 -8.85
CA GLY A 244 -21.51 -10.84 -9.74
C GLY A 244 -20.14 -11.35 -10.16
N VAL A 245 -19.03 -10.93 -9.53
CA VAL A 245 -17.69 -11.43 -9.81
C VAL A 245 -17.55 -12.91 -9.38
N ASP A 246 -17.10 -13.78 -10.28
CA ASP A 246 -16.73 -15.18 -10.00
C ASP A 246 -15.34 -15.23 -9.37
N ILE A 247 -15.27 -15.28 -8.03
CA ILE A 247 -14.02 -15.29 -7.27
C ILE A 247 -13.62 -16.75 -6.98
N ARG A 248 -12.41 -17.13 -7.40
CA ARG A 248 -11.81 -18.45 -7.15
C ARG A 248 -10.47 -18.26 -6.45
N THR A 249 -10.43 -18.63 -5.17
CA THR A 249 -9.19 -18.74 -4.37
C THR A 249 -8.58 -20.14 -4.55
N GLY A 250 -7.30 -20.31 -4.17
CA GLY A 250 -6.56 -21.56 -4.40
C GLY A 250 -6.37 -21.88 -5.87
N THR A 251 -6.47 -20.89 -6.77
CA THR A 251 -6.37 -21.07 -8.22
C THR A 251 -5.21 -20.23 -8.77
N GLU A 252 -4.06 -20.87 -8.95
CA GLU A 252 -2.86 -20.23 -9.49
C GLU A 252 -2.89 -20.18 -11.02
N VAL A 253 -2.69 -18.98 -11.57
CA VAL A 253 -2.40 -18.79 -12.99
C VAL A 253 -0.91 -19.04 -13.22
N GLN A 254 -0.59 -20.01 -14.05
CA GLN A 254 0.78 -20.43 -14.35
C GLN A 254 1.31 -19.87 -15.66
N HIS A 255 0.41 -19.56 -16.61
CA HIS A 255 0.79 -19.01 -17.91
C HIS A 255 -0.39 -18.25 -18.54
N ILE A 256 -0.07 -17.16 -19.23
CA ILE A 256 -1.01 -16.34 -19.99
C ILE A 256 -0.54 -16.32 -21.44
N ALA A 257 -1.35 -16.86 -22.35
CA ALA A 257 -1.08 -16.89 -23.78
C ALA A 257 -2.22 -16.22 -24.56
N GLY A 258 -1.91 -15.76 -25.78
CA GLY A 258 -2.92 -15.16 -26.66
C GLY A 258 -2.75 -13.64 -26.79
N GLU A 259 -3.83 -13.00 -27.20
CA GLU A 259 -3.94 -11.56 -27.41
C GLU A 259 -5.40 -11.12 -27.18
N ALA A 260 -5.69 -9.82 -27.31
CA ALA A 260 -7.03 -9.27 -27.09
C ALA A 260 -8.15 -10.07 -27.80
N GLY A 261 -9.16 -10.47 -27.04
CA GLY A 261 -10.28 -11.28 -27.53
C GLY A 261 -10.03 -12.78 -27.60
N GLY A 262 -8.85 -13.27 -27.16
CA GLY A 262 -8.53 -14.70 -27.25
C GLY A 262 -7.41 -15.14 -26.31
N PHE A 263 -7.40 -14.67 -25.06
CA PHE A 263 -6.47 -15.15 -24.05
C PHE A 263 -6.84 -16.53 -23.53
N GLU A 264 -5.81 -17.33 -23.26
CA GLU A 264 -5.86 -18.61 -22.58
C GLU A 264 -4.96 -18.57 -21.34
N LEU A 265 -5.58 -18.65 -20.15
CA LEU A 265 -4.86 -18.69 -18.87
C LEU A 265 -4.79 -20.13 -18.41
N THR A 266 -3.58 -20.66 -18.27
CA THR A 266 -3.34 -22.01 -17.76
C THR A 266 -3.34 -22.01 -16.24
N THR A 267 -4.14 -22.90 -15.64
CA THR A 267 -4.20 -23.17 -14.19
C THR A 267 -4.05 -24.68 -13.94
N GLU A 268 -3.93 -25.09 -12.68
CA GLU A 268 -3.91 -26.52 -12.33
C GLU A 268 -5.22 -27.24 -12.69
N ASP A 269 -6.35 -26.51 -12.66
CA ASP A 269 -7.68 -27.03 -12.97
C ASP A 269 -8.01 -27.03 -14.47
N GLY A 270 -7.12 -26.51 -15.31
CA GLY A 270 -7.29 -26.44 -16.76
C GLY A 270 -7.09 -25.05 -17.33
N VAL A 271 -7.62 -24.82 -18.53
CA VAL A 271 -7.47 -23.54 -19.25
C VAL A 271 -8.72 -22.67 -19.07
N VAL A 272 -8.50 -21.42 -18.73
CA VAL A 272 -9.53 -20.38 -18.63
C VAL A 272 -9.40 -19.44 -19.81
N ALA A 273 -10.45 -19.35 -20.63
CA ALA A 273 -10.50 -18.40 -21.75
C ALA A 273 -10.97 -17.01 -21.26
N SER A 274 -10.40 -15.94 -21.84
CA SER A 274 -10.73 -14.56 -21.52
C SER A 274 -10.52 -13.63 -22.70
N ASP A 275 -11.36 -12.60 -22.84
CA ASP A 275 -11.18 -11.57 -23.87
C ASP A 275 -10.16 -10.51 -23.43
N VAL A 276 -10.08 -10.25 -22.12
CA VAL A 276 -9.19 -9.28 -21.49
C VAL A 276 -8.61 -9.86 -20.22
N VAL A 277 -7.36 -9.56 -19.93
CA VAL A 277 -6.67 -9.96 -18.70
C VAL A 277 -6.22 -8.74 -17.93
N VAL A 278 -6.51 -8.71 -16.62
CA VAL A 278 -5.98 -7.73 -15.68
C VAL A 278 -5.05 -8.45 -14.71
N SER A 279 -3.77 -8.13 -14.71
CA SER A 279 -2.84 -8.66 -13.73
C SER A 279 -2.67 -7.71 -12.56
N ASN A 280 -3.05 -8.18 -11.37
CA ASN A 280 -2.73 -7.57 -10.09
C ASN A 280 -1.54 -8.26 -9.39
N ALA A 281 -0.99 -9.33 -9.98
CA ALA A 281 0.38 -9.73 -9.69
C ALA A 281 1.32 -8.64 -10.20
N ASN A 282 2.46 -8.45 -9.49
CA ASN A 282 3.37 -7.38 -9.92
C ASN A 282 3.83 -7.58 -11.39
N PRO A 283 4.06 -6.48 -12.15
CA PRO A 283 4.42 -6.57 -13.56
C PRO A 283 5.69 -7.39 -13.82
N ALA A 284 6.70 -7.31 -12.94
CA ALA A 284 7.92 -8.08 -13.07
C ALA A 284 7.63 -9.59 -13.02
N TYR A 285 6.84 -10.04 -12.04
CA TYR A 285 6.42 -11.44 -11.95
C TYR A 285 5.58 -11.85 -13.17
N THR A 286 4.62 -11.02 -13.56
CA THR A 286 3.76 -11.28 -14.72
C THR A 286 4.58 -11.46 -15.99
N GLU A 287 5.49 -10.54 -16.30
CA GLU A 287 6.33 -10.61 -17.47
C GLU A 287 7.31 -11.78 -17.44
N GLN A 288 7.97 -12.01 -16.31
CA GLN A 288 9.03 -13.01 -16.25
C GLN A 288 8.53 -14.44 -16.07
N HIS A 289 7.37 -14.63 -15.43
CA HIS A 289 6.88 -15.96 -15.07
C HIS A 289 5.58 -16.37 -15.77
N LEU A 290 4.72 -15.41 -16.13
CA LEU A 290 3.42 -15.72 -16.71
C LEU A 290 3.37 -15.52 -18.23
N LEU A 291 4.26 -14.71 -18.83
CA LEU A 291 4.27 -14.41 -20.26
C LEU A 291 5.43 -15.08 -20.98
N ASP A 292 5.18 -15.48 -22.22
CA ASP A 292 6.24 -15.86 -23.14
C ASP A 292 7.22 -14.69 -23.38
N PRO A 293 8.53 -14.95 -23.56
CA PRO A 293 9.52 -13.88 -23.74
C PRO A 293 9.20 -12.89 -24.86
N ALA A 294 8.49 -13.31 -25.91
CA ALA A 294 8.12 -12.44 -27.03
C ALA A 294 6.95 -11.49 -26.73
N ALA A 295 6.23 -11.73 -25.63
CA ALA A 295 5.07 -10.94 -25.18
C ALA A 295 5.41 -9.96 -24.04
N ARG A 296 6.66 -9.93 -23.59
CA ARG A 296 7.12 -9.07 -22.48
C ARG A 296 7.46 -7.68 -23.00
N ASP A 297 7.14 -6.66 -22.20
CA ASP A 297 7.55 -5.27 -22.48
C ASP A 297 9.01 -5.02 -22.11
N HIS A 298 9.46 -5.70 -21.06
CA HIS A 298 10.79 -5.49 -20.49
C HIS A 298 11.52 -6.82 -20.33
N ASP A 299 12.84 -6.75 -20.47
CA ASP A 299 13.72 -7.86 -20.14
C ASP A 299 13.97 -7.95 -18.63
N PRO A 300 14.57 -9.04 -18.13
CA PRO A 300 14.88 -9.16 -16.71
C PRO A 300 15.78 -8.05 -16.17
N ASP A 301 16.76 -7.57 -16.97
CA ASP A 301 17.71 -6.54 -16.57
C ASP A 301 17.01 -5.22 -16.24
N TYR A 302 15.91 -4.90 -16.96
CA TYR A 302 15.09 -3.71 -16.65
C TYR A 302 14.52 -3.76 -15.22
N TRP A 303 13.99 -4.92 -14.81
CA TRP A 303 13.42 -5.08 -13.47
C TRP A 303 14.49 -5.14 -12.38
N ASP A 304 15.67 -5.70 -12.70
CA ASP A 304 16.82 -5.75 -11.79
C ASP A 304 17.40 -4.35 -11.50
N ASP A 305 17.32 -3.44 -12.48
CA ASP A 305 17.81 -2.05 -12.40
C ASP A 305 16.84 -1.10 -11.68
N GLN A 306 15.61 -1.54 -11.32
CA GLN A 306 14.66 -0.69 -10.61
C GLN A 306 15.08 -0.46 -9.16
N THR A 307 14.68 0.71 -8.62
CA THR A 307 14.79 0.97 -7.17
C THR A 307 13.54 0.46 -6.48
N TYR A 308 13.71 -0.56 -5.64
CA TYR A 308 12.62 -1.12 -4.85
C TYR A 308 12.50 -0.42 -3.49
N ALA A 309 11.27 -0.32 -2.99
CA ALA A 309 10.98 0.09 -1.64
C ALA A 309 11.52 -0.94 -0.63
N PRO A 310 11.68 -0.60 0.63
CA PRO A 310 12.18 -1.52 1.64
C PRO A 310 11.44 -2.85 1.69
N SER A 311 12.14 -3.88 2.07
CA SER A 311 11.59 -5.07 2.66
C SER A 311 11.32 -4.84 4.16
N ALA A 312 10.87 -5.86 4.87
CA ALA A 312 10.62 -5.77 6.29
C ALA A 312 11.06 -7.06 7.01
N PHE A 313 11.63 -6.91 8.19
CA PHE A 313 11.69 -7.97 9.17
C PHE A 313 10.45 -7.85 10.07
N MET A 314 9.61 -8.88 10.06
CA MET A 314 8.34 -8.90 10.77
C MET A 314 8.39 -9.93 11.90
N LEU A 315 7.91 -9.54 13.09
CA LEU A 315 7.58 -10.48 14.16
C LEU A 315 6.09 -10.39 14.48
N TYR A 316 5.44 -11.55 14.61
CA TYR A 316 4.03 -11.69 15.01
C TYR A 316 4.03 -12.41 16.35
N LEU A 317 3.75 -11.66 17.43
CA LEU A 317 3.92 -12.11 18.79
C LEU A 317 2.59 -12.15 19.54
N GLY A 318 2.16 -13.33 19.99
CA GLY A 318 1.11 -13.46 20.98
C GLY A 318 1.73 -13.32 22.36
N VAL A 319 1.36 -12.29 23.13
CA VAL A 319 1.99 -11.94 24.41
C VAL A 319 1.00 -12.05 25.55
N GLU A 320 1.31 -12.82 26.60
CA GLU A 320 0.51 -12.92 27.82
C GLU A 320 0.72 -11.69 28.71
N GLY A 321 -0.38 -11.12 29.25
CA GLY A 321 -0.36 -10.02 30.21
C GLY A 321 -0.13 -8.65 29.56
N ASP A 322 0.22 -7.65 30.37
CA ASP A 322 0.35 -6.25 29.95
C ASP A 322 1.59 -6.00 29.11
N VAL A 323 1.45 -5.25 28.02
CA VAL A 323 2.53 -4.81 27.12
C VAL A 323 2.99 -3.37 27.43
N GLY A 324 2.67 -2.87 28.62
CA GLY A 324 3.16 -1.61 29.18
C GLY A 324 2.72 -0.36 28.41
N PRO A 325 3.67 0.55 28.11
CA PRO A 325 3.34 1.85 27.54
C PRO A 325 3.02 1.83 26.05
N LEU A 326 2.99 0.66 25.37
CA LEU A 326 2.63 0.59 23.98
C LEU A 326 1.19 1.04 23.75
N ALA A 327 0.97 1.86 22.70
CA ALA A 327 -0.35 2.20 22.20
C ALA A 327 -0.75 1.18 21.10
N HIS A 328 -1.91 1.38 20.47
CA HIS A 328 -2.28 0.61 19.29
C HIS A 328 -1.17 0.68 18.24
N HIS A 329 -0.75 1.88 17.87
CA HIS A 329 0.45 2.12 17.09
C HIS A 329 1.55 2.73 17.93
N SER A 330 2.75 2.22 17.79
CA SER A 330 3.94 2.77 18.45
C SER A 330 5.11 2.77 17.49
N LEU A 331 5.93 3.81 17.55
CA LEU A 331 7.15 3.97 16.77
C LEU A 331 8.33 4.02 17.73
N VAL A 332 9.40 3.33 17.43
CA VAL A 332 10.70 3.48 18.10
C VAL A 332 11.67 4.05 17.09
N LEU A 333 12.21 5.22 17.38
CA LEU A 333 13.04 5.98 16.46
C LEU A 333 14.43 6.24 17.07
N PRO A 334 15.53 6.06 16.32
CA PRO A 334 16.83 6.57 16.70
C PRO A 334 16.80 8.09 16.71
N THR A 335 17.67 8.73 17.47
CA THR A 335 17.77 10.20 17.50
C THR A 335 18.36 10.77 16.20
N ASP A 336 19.20 9.98 15.54
CA ASP A 336 19.72 10.22 14.20
C ASP A 336 19.41 8.98 13.35
N TRP A 337 18.64 9.14 12.30
CA TRP A 337 18.24 8.04 11.46
C TRP A 337 18.83 8.06 10.04
N ASP A 338 19.79 8.94 9.79
CA ASP A 338 20.45 9.01 8.47
C ASP A 338 21.16 7.71 8.14
N ASP A 339 21.89 7.13 9.09
CA ASP A 339 22.54 5.83 8.94
C ASP A 339 21.54 4.70 8.65
N HIS A 340 20.36 4.72 9.29
CA HIS A 340 19.30 3.75 9.03
C HIS A 340 18.82 3.81 7.57
N PHE A 341 18.56 5.02 7.05
CA PHE A 341 18.17 5.17 5.65
C PHE A 341 19.30 4.83 4.68
N GLU A 342 20.56 5.18 4.99
CA GLU A 342 21.71 4.77 4.20
C GLU A 342 21.83 3.24 4.12
N GLN A 343 21.60 2.51 5.22
CA GLN A 343 21.64 1.05 5.26
C GLN A 343 20.47 0.39 4.53
N ILE A 344 19.36 1.08 4.33
CA ILE A 344 18.24 0.57 3.54
C ILE A 344 18.43 0.84 2.04
N PHE A 345 18.85 2.07 1.65
CA PHE A 345 18.78 2.52 0.26
C PHE A 345 20.14 2.60 -0.43
N ASP A 346 21.18 3.08 0.26
CA ASP A 346 22.46 3.44 -0.37
C ASP A 346 23.55 2.37 -0.17
N ARG A 347 23.56 1.72 0.99
CA ARG A 347 24.50 0.69 1.39
C ARG A 347 23.77 -0.50 2.03
N PRO A 348 23.06 -1.31 1.24
CA PRO A 348 22.19 -2.37 1.76
C PRO A 348 22.85 -3.22 2.84
N ALA A 349 22.31 -3.15 4.06
CA ALA A 349 22.76 -3.90 5.24
C ALA A 349 21.59 -4.04 6.22
N TRP A 350 21.72 -4.96 7.18
CA TRP A 350 20.84 -4.97 8.35
C TRP A 350 21.11 -3.70 9.18
N PRO A 351 20.09 -2.91 9.50
CA PRO A 351 20.28 -1.67 10.25
C PRO A 351 20.88 -1.90 11.65
N ASP A 352 21.97 -1.20 11.97
CA ASP A 352 22.64 -1.28 13.28
C ASP A 352 21.86 -0.56 14.39
N ASP A 353 21.14 0.50 14.03
CA ASP A 353 20.26 1.28 14.92
C ASP A 353 18.92 1.56 14.24
N PRO A 354 18.03 0.53 14.13
CA PRO A 354 16.81 0.65 13.34
C PRO A 354 15.76 1.56 13.96
N ALA A 355 15.05 2.30 13.09
CA ALA A 355 13.69 2.71 13.37
C ALA A 355 12.77 1.50 13.17
N TYR A 356 11.76 1.32 14.03
CA TYR A 356 10.79 0.26 13.86
C TYR A 356 9.40 0.64 14.38
N TYR A 357 8.43 -0.08 13.89
CA TYR A 357 7.02 0.13 14.18
C TYR A 357 6.45 -1.08 14.95
N LEU A 358 5.51 -0.79 15.86
CA LEU A 358 4.73 -1.81 16.56
C LEU A 358 3.24 -1.54 16.37
N SER A 359 2.50 -2.61 16.05
CA SER A 359 1.03 -2.64 16.14
C SER A 359 0.60 -3.54 17.29
N VAL A 360 -0.29 -3.02 18.14
CA VAL A 360 -0.94 -3.78 19.20
C VAL A 360 -2.45 -3.65 19.03
N ALA A 361 -2.98 -4.28 17.98
CA ALA A 361 -4.38 -4.18 17.58
C ALA A 361 -5.36 -4.56 18.73
N SER A 362 -4.95 -5.49 19.59
CA SER A 362 -5.72 -5.89 20.79
C SER A 362 -5.89 -4.81 21.87
N LYS A 363 -5.28 -3.63 21.70
CA LYS A 363 -5.59 -2.43 22.54
C LYS A 363 -6.93 -1.79 22.14
N THR A 364 -7.41 -2.06 20.93
CA THR A 364 -8.65 -1.50 20.37
C THR A 364 -9.67 -2.60 20.11
N ASP A 365 -9.23 -3.76 19.61
CA ASP A 365 -10.08 -4.88 19.19
C ASP A 365 -9.81 -6.11 20.06
N GLU A 366 -10.78 -6.44 20.94
CA GLU A 366 -10.68 -7.60 21.84
C GLU A 366 -10.77 -8.94 21.09
N THR A 367 -11.17 -8.95 19.80
CA THR A 367 -11.37 -10.18 19.04
C THR A 367 -10.08 -10.75 18.44
N VAL A 368 -8.99 -9.97 18.41
CA VAL A 368 -7.73 -10.36 17.76
C VAL A 368 -6.74 -11.10 18.69
N ALA A 369 -7.06 -11.23 19.96
CA ALA A 369 -6.24 -11.99 20.90
C ALA A 369 -7.12 -12.66 21.99
N PRO A 370 -6.67 -13.76 22.61
CA PRO A 370 -7.36 -14.34 23.75
C PRO A 370 -7.39 -13.38 24.97
N ASP A 371 -8.37 -13.58 25.87
CA ASP A 371 -8.48 -12.79 27.10
C ASP A 371 -7.16 -12.73 27.87
N GLY A 372 -6.74 -11.53 28.26
CA GLY A 372 -5.51 -11.29 29.01
C GLY A 372 -4.22 -11.39 28.18
N HIS A 373 -4.34 -11.45 26.85
CA HIS A 373 -3.21 -11.48 25.94
C HIS A 373 -3.26 -10.31 24.94
N HIS A 374 -2.14 -10.09 24.26
CA HIS A 374 -2.01 -9.08 23.22
C HIS A 374 -1.43 -9.66 21.93
N ALA A 375 -2.01 -9.28 20.80
CA ALA A 375 -1.44 -9.48 19.49
C ALA A 375 -0.50 -8.29 19.18
N VAL A 376 0.80 -8.56 19.09
CA VAL A 376 1.85 -7.57 18.85
C VAL A 376 2.52 -7.89 17.53
N VAL A 377 2.53 -6.95 16.61
CA VAL A 377 3.31 -7.03 15.38
C VAL A 377 4.46 -6.04 15.46
N VAL A 378 5.67 -6.50 15.20
CA VAL A 378 6.86 -5.63 15.08
C VAL A 378 7.28 -5.61 13.62
N LEU A 379 7.51 -4.43 13.07
CA LEU A 379 7.99 -4.22 11.72
C LEU A 379 9.27 -3.39 11.73
N VAL A 380 10.36 -3.97 11.27
CA VAL A 380 11.62 -3.27 11.04
C VAL A 380 11.86 -3.16 9.55
N PRO A 381 11.92 -1.96 8.96
CA PRO A 381 12.30 -1.79 7.57
C PRO A 381 13.74 -2.24 7.35
N VAL A 382 13.96 -3.06 6.34
CA VAL A 382 15.30 -3.55 5.95
C VAL A 382 15.49 -3.40 4.45
N ALA A 383 16.73 -3.41 3.98
CA ALA A 383 16.99 -3.35 2.54
C ALA A 383 16.40 -4.57 1.82
N PRO A 384 15.85 -4.42 0.62
CA PRO A 384 15.49 -5.57 -0.20
C PRO A 384 16.74 -6.35 -0.63
N GLY A 385 16.59 -7.66 -0.89
CA GLY A 385 17.68 -8.52 -1.35
C GLY A 385 18.70 -8.94 -0.29
N LEU A 386 18.48 -8.63 0.98
CA LEU A 386 19.34 -9.12 2.06
C LEU A 386 19.20 -10.63 2.25
N ASP A 387 20.32 -11.28 2.64
CA ASP A 387 20.28 -12.65 3.16
C ASP A 387 19.61 -12.64 4.54
N ASP A 388 18.55 -13.41 4.68
CA ASP A 388 17.72 -13.50 5.86
C ASP A 388 17.64 -14.94 6.41
N GLY A 389 18.74 -15.66 6.33
CA GLY A 389 18.85 -17.02 6.87
C GLY A 389 18.47 -17.09 8.37
N PRO A 390 18.15 -18.31 8.87
CA PRO A 390 17.63 -18.49 10.25
C PRO A 390 18.53 -17.91 11.36
N GLU A 391 19.86 -17.97 11.19
CA GLU A 391 20.81 -17.45 12.18
C GLU A 391 20.74 -15.93 12.27
N VAL A 392 20.66 -15.24 11.11
CA VAL A 392 20.56 -13.77 11.04
C VAL A 392 19.24 -13.30 11.62
N ARG A 393 18.12 -14.00 11.31
CA ARG A 393 16.82 -13.67 11.87
C ARG A 393 16.78 -13.79 13.39
N GLU A 394 17.39 -14.86 13.94
CA GLU A 394 17.42 -15.05 15.39
C GLU A 394 18.28 -13.98 16.09
N GLU A 395 19.45 -13.66 15.53
CA GLU A 395 20.29 -12.58 16.08
C GLU A 395 19.56 -11.23 16.05
N TYR A 396 18.87 -10.93 14.93
CA TYR A 396 18.16 -9.66 14.78
C TYR A 396 16.88 -9.61 15.64
N ARG A 397 16.21 -10.75 15.81
CA ARG A 397 15.09 -10.90 16.74
C ARG A 397 15.50 -10.55 18.18
N GLU A 398 16.57 -11.16 18.68
CA GLU A 398 17.08 -10.88 20.04
C GLU A 398 17.47 -9.41 20.18
N PHE A 399 18.16 -8.85 19.18
CA PHE A 399 18.51 -7.44 19.16
C PHE A 399 17.28 -6.53 19.27
N VAL A 400 16.25 -6.77 18.46
CA VAL A 400 15.01 -5.95 18.44
C VAL A 400 14.25 -6.08 19.77
N LEU A 401 14.17 -7.28 20.35
CA LEU A 401 13.48 -7.49 21.62
C LEU A 401 14.26 -6.89 22.82
N ASP A 402 15.60 -6.90 22.77
CA ASP A 402 16.43 -6.21 23.75
C ASP A 402 16.22 -4.68 23.67
N ASP A 403 16.28 -4.12 22.47
CA ASP A 403 16.05 -2.69 22.25
C ASP A 403 14.62 -2.27 22.66
N LEU A 404 13.61 -3.06 22.30
CA LEU A 404 12.22 -2.82 22.72
C LEU A 404 12.10 -2.77 24.25
N ALA A 405 12.73 -3.73 24.96
CA ALA A 405 12.71 -3.76 26.42
C ALA A 405 13.40 -2.51 27.02
N GLU A 406 14.52 -2.07 26.42
CA GLU A 406 15.24 -0.88 26.85
C GLU A 406 14.38 0.39 26.67
N GLN A 407 13.80 0.58 25.46
CA GLN A 407 13.06 1.81 25.13
C GLN A 407 11.71 1.90 25.84
N THR A 408 11.02 0.78 26.03
CA THR A 408 9.69 0.77 26.67
C THR A 408 9.72 0.51 28.17
N GLY A 409 10.80 -0.07 28.68
CA GLY A 409 10.91 -0.55 30.05
C GLY A 409 10.15 -1.85 30.33
N VAL A 410 9.71 -2.56 29.26
CA VAL A 410 8.91 -3.79 29.37
C VAL A 410 9.55 -4.90 28.54
N ASP A 411 10.10 -5.91 29.24
CA ASP A 411 10.54 -7.14 28.61
C ASP A 411 9.35 -8.10 28.42
N ILE A 412 9.08 -8.46 27.16
CA ILE A 412 7.98 -9.35 26.81
C ILE A 412 8.43 -10.79 26.53
N ARG A 413 9.73 -11.08 26.44
CA ARG A 413 10.29 -12.36 25.95
C ARG A 413 9.74 -13.58 26.70
N ASP A 414 9.76 -13.56 28.02
CA ASP A 414 9.27 -14.69 28.86
C ASP A 414 7.73 -14.88 28.78
N ARG A 415 7.01 -13.96 28.10
CA ARG A 415 5.55 -13.95 28.00
C ARG A 415 5.06 -14.17 26.58
N ILE A 416 5.96 -14.40 25.63
CA ILE A 416 5.61 -14.76 24.25
C ILE A 416 5.09 -16.21 24.26
N VAL A 417 3.83 -16.38 23.85
CA VAL A 417 3.16 -17.69 23.77
C VAL A 417 2.91 -18.12 22.32
N VAL A 418 2.91 -17.19 21.39
CA VAL A 418 2.88 -17.42 19.94
C VAL A 418 3.95 -16.55 19.32
N GLU A 419 4.73 -17.12 18.41
CA GLU A 419 5.73 -16.40 17.64
C GLU A 419 5.81 -16.93 16.22
N GLU A 420 5.72 -16.02 15.26
CA GLU A 420 5.98 -16.25 13.84
C GLU A 420 6.78 -15.07 13.29
N SER A 421 7.53 -15.29 12.22
CA SER A 421 8.29 -14.22 11.57
C SER A 421 8.16 -14.29 10.05
N ALA A 422 8.33 -13.17 9.39
CA ALA A 422 8.49 -13.06 7.95
C ALA A 422 9.58 -12.05 7.61
N CYS A 423 10.28 -12.26 6.50
CA CYS A 423 11.32 -11.35 6.05
C CYS A 423 11.44 -11.37 4.51
N VAL A 424 12.56 -10.95 3.97
CA VAL A 424 12.84 -10.80 2.53
C VAL A 424 12.44 -12.04 1.72
N SER A 425 12.83 -13.24 2.17
CA SER A 425 12.53 -14.48 1.43
C SER A 425 11.04 -14.80 1.37
N GLU A 426 10.26 -14.54 2.44
CA GLU A 426 8.82 -14.76 2.41
C GLU A 426 8.09 -13.81 1.46
N PHE A 427 8.51 -12.55 1.35
CA PHE A 427 7.92 -11.62 0.38
C PHE A 427 8.22 -12.07 -1.06
N ALA A 428 9.46 -12.51 -1.32
CA ALA A 428 9.84 -13.06 -2.63
C ALA A 428 9.05 -14.34 -2.97
N GLU A 429 8.96 -15.29 -2.07
CA GLU A 429 8.29 -16.57 -2.30
C GLU A 429 6.78 -16.41 -2.38
N ARG A 430 6.19 -15.67 -1.44
CA ARG A 430 4.74 -15.56 -1.32
C ARG A 430 4.11 -14.69 -2.39
N PHE A 431 4.77 -13.59 -2.77
CA PHE A 431 4.19 -12.59 -3.69
C PHE A 431 4.92 -12.51 -5.04
N GLY A 432 6.07 -13.15 -5.17
CA GLY A 432 6.93 -13.02 -6.34
C GLY A 432 7.53 -11.62 -6.47
N ASP A 433 7.69 -10.92 -5.35
CA ASP A 433 8.20 -9.56 -5.36
C ASP A 433 9.71 -9.54 -5.62
N PRO A 434 10.19 -8.74 -6.58
CA PRO A 434 11.61 -8.63 -6.86
C PRO A 434 12.41 -8.24 -5.62
N GLN A 435 13.52 -8.94 -5.37
CA GLN A 435 14.39 -8.74 -4.22
C GLN A 435 13.66 -8.83 -2.85
N GLY A 436 12.45 -9.39 -2.82
CA GLY A 436 11.65 -9.50 -1.59
C GLY A 436 11.21 -8.15 -0.99
N THR A 437 11.01 -7.13 -1.82
CA THR A 437 10.42 -5.86 -1.35
C THR A 437 9.03 -6.09 -0.74
N ALA A 438 8.71 -5.40 0.35
CA ALA A 438 7.39 -5.49 0.98
C ALA A 438 6.35 -4.54 0.37
N LEU A 439 6.78 -3.55 -0.43
CA LEU A 439 5.94 -2.46 -0.91
C LEU A 439 5.95 -2.29 -2.43
N GLY A 440 6.95 -2.84 -3.14
CA GLY A 440 7.11 -2.71 -4.59
C GLY A 440 8.08 -1.61 -5.01
N LEU A 441 7.80 -0.92 -6.12
CA LEU A 441 8.66 0.14 -6.64
C LEU A 441 8.69 1.36 -5.72
N ALA A 442 9.87 1.87 -5.36
CA ALA A 442 10.04 3.05 -4.53
C ALA A 442 9.51 4.34 -5.21
N HIS A 443 9.03 5.29 -4.40
CA HIS A 443 8.57 6.59 -4.89
C HIS A 443 9.72 7.60 -5.00
N THR A 444 10.71 7.27 -5.81
CA THR A 444 11.80 8.19 -6.14
C THR A 444 11.37 9.21 -7.20
N LEU A 445 12.17 10.28 -7.37
CA LEU A 445 11.93 11.29 -8.43
C LEU A 445 11.84 10.68 -9.84
N PHE A 446 12.48 9.51 -10.08
CA PHE A 446 12.54 8.85 -11.37
C PHE A 446 11.55 7.69 -11.52
N GLN A 447 10.76 7.37 -10.46
CA GLN A 447 9.77 6.29 -10.44
C GLN A 447 8.41 6.77 -9.94
N THR A 448 8.10 8.05 -10.08
CA THR A 448 6.85 8.67 -9.62
C THR A 448 6.10 9.30 -10.78
N GLY A 449 4.77 9.33 -10.70
CA GLY A 449 3.89 9.92 -11.70
C GLY A 449 4.07 9.27 -13.08
N PRO A 450 4.35 10.05 -14.14
CA PRO A 450 4.43 9.52 -15.52
C PRO A 450 5.67 8.65 -15.79
N LEU A 451 6.55 8.48 -14.82
CA LEU A 451 7.73 7.61 -14.91
C LEU A 451 7.50 6.25 -14.23
N ARG A 452 6.35 6.07 -13.58
CA ARG A 452 5.90 4.79 -13.02
C ARG A 452 5.21 3.98 -14.11
N PRO A 453 5.25 2.63 -14.08
CA PRO A 453 4.49 1.81 -15.02
C PRO A 453 3.01 2.22 -15.08
N GLY A 454 2.49 2.33 -16.29
CA GLY A 454 1.07 2.56 -16.54
C GLY A 454 0.24 1.29 -16.41
N HIS A 455 -1.07 1.40 -16.70
CA HIS A 455 -1.97 0.26 -16.60
C HIS A 455 -1.98 -0.61 -17.86
N ARG A 456 -1.64 -0.07 -19.03
CA ARG A 456 -1.62 -0.81 -20.30
C ARG A 456 -0.30 -1.54 -20.51
N ALA A 457 -0.34 -2.87 -20.66
CA ALA A 457 0.81 -3.64 -21.14
C ALA A 457 1.02 -3.44 -22.65
N GLY A 458 2.20 -3.79 -23.16
CA GLY A 458 2.47 -3.81 -24.60
C GLY A 458 1.71 -4.91 -25.34
N LEU A 459 1.28 -5.96 -24.64
CA LEU A 459 0.41 -6.99 -25.18
C LEU A 459 -1.03 -6.50 -25.15
N ASP A 460 -1.62 -6.27 -26.32
CA ASP A 460 -2.99 -5.77 -26.46
C ASP A 460 -3.99 -6.63 -25.67
N GLY A 461 -4.80 -5.99 -24.82
CA GLY A 461 -5.79 -6.63 -23.98
C GLY A 461 -5.28 -7.14 -22.63
N LEU A 462 -3.98 -7.01 -22.35
CA LEU A 462 -3.40 -7.21 -21.03
C LEU A 462 -3.23 -5.87 -20.32
N TYR A 463 -3.65 -5.82 -19.06
CA TYR A 463 -3.56 -4.64 -18.21
C TYR A 463 -2.94 -4.98 -16.86
N TYR A 464 -2.28 -3.99 -16.25
CA TYR A 464 -1.73 -4.08 -14.89
C TYR A 464 -2.54 -3.21 -13.94
N THR A 465 -2.60 -3.60 -12.65
CA THR A 465 -3.22 -2.81 -11.58
C THR A 465 -2.48 -3.03 -10.26
N GLY A 466 -2.64 -2.10 -9.32
CA GLY A 466 -2.09 -2.22 -7.97
C GLY A 466 -0.85 -1.36 -7.72
N ALA A 467 -0.07 -1.74 -6.69
CA ALA A 467 0.99 -0.90 -6.13
C ALA A 467 2.14 -0.57 -7.08
N TYR A 468 2.41 -1.39 -8.08
CA TYR A 468 3.48 -1.16 -9.07
C TYR A 468 3.10 -0.16 -10.15
N THR A 469 1.81 0.06 -10.38
CA THR A 469 1.31 1.03 -11.37
C THR A 469 0.99 2.38 -10.73
N THR A 470 0.63 3.36 -11.55
CA THR A 470 0.09 4.63 -11.04
C THR A 470 -1.24 4.41 -10.31
N PRO A 471 -1.56 5.16 -9.22
CA PRO A 471 -0.73 6.21 -8.60
C PRO A 471 0.39 5.70 -7.69
N GLY A 472 0.43 4.43 -7.28
CA GLY A 472 1.53 3.83 -6.56
C GLY A 472 1.15 3.01 -5.32
N ILE A 473 2.05 3.01 -4.33
CA ILE A 473 1.98 2.23 -3.11
C ILE A 473 0.83 2.72 -2.19
N GLY A 474 0.20 1.78 -1.50
CA GLY A 474 -0.82 2.01 -0.48
C GLY A 474 -2.20 1.46 -0.85
N MET A 475 -2.96 1.01 0.13
CA MET A 475 -4.31 0.46 -0.08
C MET A 475 -5.24 1.44 -0.81
N PRO A 476 -5.32 2.75 -0.41
CA PRO A 476 -6.13 3.73 -1.14
C PRO A 476 -5.68 3.89 -2.58
N MET A 477 -4.37 3.92 -2.82
CA MET A 477 -3.80 4.07 -4.16
C MET A 477 -4.10 2.84 -5.04
N CYS A 478 -4.06 1.63 -4.47
CA CYS A 478 -4.45 0.42 -5.18
C CYS A 478 -5.93 0.40 -5.58
N LEU A 479 -6.84 0.93 -4.74
CA LEU A 479 -8.25 1.09 -5.12
C LEU A 479 -8.40 2.01 -6.33
N ILE A 480 -7.69 3.14 -6.34
CA ILE A 480 -7.69 4.09 -7.45
C ILE A 480 -7.05 3.49 -8.70
N SER A 481 -5.96 2.73 -8.56
CA SER A 481 -5.35 2.00 -9.67
C SER A 481 -6.34 1.05 -10.34
N GLY A 482 -7.14 0.31 -9.56
CA GLY A 482 -8.20 -0.55 -10.09
C GLY A 482 -9.27 0.21 -10.87
N GLU A 483 -9.68 1.40 -10.40
CA GLU A 483 -10.58 2.28 -11.13
C GLU A 483 -10.00 2.73 -12.47
N HIS A 484 -8.72 3.14 -12.48
CA HIS A 484 -8.04 3.58 -13.69
C HIS A 484 -7.91 2.45 -14.70
N THR A 485 -7.50 1.27 -14.26
CA THR A 485 -7.41 0.07 -15.10
C THR A 485 -8.77 -0.25 -15.74
N ALA A 486 -9.84 -0.22 -14.97
CA ALA A 486 -11.19 -0.45 -15.50
C ALA A 486 -11.60 0.63 -16.51
N ARG A 487 -11.28 1.90 -16.26
CA ARG A 487 -11.51 3.01 -17.19
C ARG A 487 -10.77 2.81 -18.50
N ASP A 488 -9.51 2.44 -18.44
CA ASP A 488 -8.67 2.18 -19.60
C ASP A 488 -9.24 1.04 -20.48
N ILE A 489 -9.66 -0.05 -19.85
CA ILE A 489 -10.31 -1.17 -20.56
C ILE A 489 -11.59 -0.73 -21.26
N ILE A 490 -12.40 0.11 -20.61
CA ILE A 490 -13.64 0.64 -21.18
C ILE A 490 -13.35 1.57 -22.38
N GLU A 491 -12.33 2.43 -22.24
CA GLU A 491 -11.92 3.35 -23.31
C GLU A 491 -11.32 2.65 -24.53
N ASP A 492 -10.49 1.61 -24.29
CA ASP A 492 -9.84 0.82 -25.35
C ASP A 492 -10.80 -0.15 -26.04
N SER A 493 -12.01 -0.32 -25.49
CA SER A 493 -13.07 -1.16 -26.03
C SER A 493 -14.11 -0.31 -26.73
N PRO A 494 -13.84 0.23 -27.97
CA PRO A 494 -14.80 1.05 -28.64
C PRO A 494 -16.08 0.25 -28.85
N PHE A 495 -17.22 0.81 -28.45
CA PHE A 495 -18.53 0.36 -28.85
C PHE A 495 -18.55 0.26 -30.40
N GLU A 496 -18.29 -0.90 -30.95
CA GLU A 496 -18.89 -1.22 -32.23
C GLU A 496 -20.37 -1.39 -31.95
N ALA A 497 -21.10 -0.26 -31.99
CA ALA A 497 -22.51 -0.30 -32.26
C ALA A 497 -22.63 -1.21 -33.48
N THR A 498 -23.19 -2.38 -33.28
CA THR A 498 -23.61 -3.29 -34.34
C THR A 498 -24.56 -2.51 -35.23
N ARG A 499 -24.00 -1.74 -36.16
CA ARG A 499 -24.75 -1.24 -37.31
C ARG A 499 -25.15 -2.45 -38.08
N ASP A 500 -26.38 -2.79 -37.90
CA ASP A 500 -27.17 -3.71 -38.68
C ASP A 500 -26.74 -3.70 -40.16
N ARG A 501 -25.82 -4.61 -40.55
CA ARG A 501 -25.44 -4.86 -41.93
C ARG A 501 -26.45 -5.76 -42.65
N SER A 502 -27.69 -5.80 -42.16
CA SER A 502 -28.78 -6.59 -42.74
C SER A 502 -29.81 -5.78 -43.47
N ALA A 503 -29.50 -4.58 -44.01
CA ALA A 503 -30.43 -3.82 -44.83
C ALA A 503 -29.74 -3.15 -46.03
N SER A 504 -29.17 -3.95 -46.93
CA SER A 504 -28.87 -3.50 -48.29
C SER A 504 -28.50 -4.66 -49.23
N THR A 505 -29.46 -5.57 -49.47
CA THR A 505 -29.47 -6.37 -50.70
C THR A 505 -30.92 -6.73 -50.99
N ALA A 506 -31.68 -5.76 -51.48
CA ALA A 506 -32.91 -5.94 -52.26
C ALA A 506 -33.21 -4.63 -52.98
N ASP A 507 -32.65 -4.51 -54.17
CA ASP A 507 -33.26 -4.14 -55.46
C ASP A 507 -32.21 -3.99 -56.54
#